data_faddfeb0adcc6191aca2babc28b6de83
#
_entry.id   faddfeb0adcc6191aca2babc28b6de83
#
_cell.length_a   1.000
_cell.length_b   1.000
_cell.length_c   1.000
_cell.angle_alpha   90.00
_cell.angle_beta   90.00
_cell.angle_gamma   90.00
#
_symmetry.space_group_name_H-M   'P 1'
#
loop_
_entity.id
_entity.type
_entity.pdbx_description
1 polymer ?
#
loop_
_entity_poly.entity_id
_entity_poly.type
_entity_poly.pdbx_seq_one_letter_code
_entity_poly.pdbx_strand_id
1 'polypeptide(L)'
;MGPPALGEIERAVKELGCKGLKFHPAYQEFFPDDKKLMWPIYEKCLELDIAILVHTGTTRMTRCTIQGCRPVLLDDVATAFPDLRIIMTHFGWPWTEEALAVCWRHEHVYLDLSGWLPRYIYATQPIVFQYMNTVLQDKMVFGSDYPAINPKVWLDDFQRIVDGGFDWGGEHHEIKPQVYEKFVRGNALKALKLAGP
;
A
#
# COMPACT_ATOMS: atom_id res chain seq x y z
N MET A 1 -21.98 -5.38 1.37
CA MET A 1 -21.84 -4.14 0.58
C MET A 1 -22.94 -4.14 -0.48
N GLY A 2 -23.40 -3.01 -0.98
CA GLY A 2 -24.52 -2.93 -1.94
C GLY A 2 -24.88 -1.46 -2.18
N PRO A 3 -26.03 -1.13 -2.80
CA PRO A 3 -26.42 0.24 -3.11
C PRO A 3 -26.24 1.25 -1.97
N PRO A 4 -26.49 0.93 -0.67
CA PRO A 4 -26.20 1.84 0.42
C PRO A 4 -24.72 2.18 0.58
N ALA A 5 -23.81 1.26 0.25
CA ALA A 5 -22.37 1.52 0.35
C ALA A 5 -21.90 2.55 -0.69
N LEU A 6 -22.43 2.52 -1.90
CA LEU A 6 -22.07 3.48 -2.96
C LEU A 6 -22.47 4.90 -2.60
N GLY A 7 -23.69 5.06 -2.03
CA GLY A 7 -24.18 6.36 -1.54
C GLY A 7 -23.33 6.89 -0.37
N GLU A 8 -22.90 6.02 0.54
CA GLU A 8 -22.03 6.42 1.65
C GLU A 8 -20.61 6.80 1.19
N ILE A 9 -20.06 6.11 0.20
CA ILE A 9 -18.78 6.50 -0.42
C ILE A 9 -18.88 7.89 -1.02
N GLU A 10 -19.93 8.15 -1.78
CA GLU A 10 -20.15 9.46 -2.38
C GLU A 10 -20.30 10.56 -1.34
N ARG A 11 -21.11 10.31 -0.29
CA ARG A 11 -21.27 11.23 0.83
C ARG A 11 -19.95 11.51 1.56
N ALA A 12 -19.19 10.47 1.86
CA ALA A 12 -17.90 10.60 2.56
C ALA A 12 -16.90 11.47 1.75
N VAL A 13 -16.88 11.31 0.43
CA VAL A 13 -16.01 12.11 -0.43
C VAL A 13 -16.51 13.54 -0.59
N LYS A 14 -17.80 13.73 -0.93
CA LYS A 14 -18.36 15.06 -1.26
C LYS A 14 -18.62 15.93 -0.04
N GLU A 15 -19.09 15.33 1.08
CA GLU A 15 -19.47 16.11 2.26
C GLU A 15 -18.38 16.11 3.34
N LEU A 16 -17.61 15.01 3.49
CA LEU A 16 -16.58 14.91 4.51
C LEU A 16 -15.15 15.11 3.97
N GLY A 17 -14.97 15.23 2.65
CA GLY A 17 -13.68 15.47 2.02
C GLY A 17 -12.72 14.28 2.06
N CYS A 18 -13.21 13.05 2.24
CA CYS A 18 -12.37 11.83 2.22
C CYS A 18 -11.62 11.70 0.89
N LYS A 19 -10.35 11.32 0.95
CA LYS A 19 -9.45 11.23 -0.21
C LYS A 19 -9.19 9.80 -0.67
N GLY A 20 -9.78 8.82 -0.01
CA GLY A 20 -9.63 7.40 -0.34
C GLY A 20 -10.49 6.52 0.55
N LEU A 21 -10.53 5.23 0.20
CA LEU A 21 -11.21 4.21 0.97
C LEU A 21 -10.22 3.17 1.47
N LYS A 22 -10.34 2.75 2.72
CA LYS A 22 -9.59 1.60 3.26
C LYS A 22 -10.46 0.35 3.25
N PHE A 23 -9.90 -0.73 2.70
CA PHE A 23 -10.46 -2.08 2.76
C PHE A 23 -9.60 -3.01 3.59
N HIS A 24 -10.25 -3.90 4.32
CA HIS A 24 -9.58 -4.99 5.03
C HIS A 24 -10.27 -6.31 4.68
N PRO A 25 -9.81 -7.01 3.62
CA PRO A 25 -10.50 -8.19 3.08
C PRO A 25 -10.81 -9.26 4.13
N ALA A 26 -9.85 -9.56 5.02
CA ALA A 26 -10.06 -10.54 6.08
C ALA A 26 -11.16 -10.13 7.08
N TYR A 27 -11.20 -8.85 7.51
CA TYR A 27 -12.21 -8.36 8.46
C TYR A 27 -13.59 -8.23 7.87
N GLN A 28 -13.65 -7.87 6.60
CA GLN A 28 -14.89 -7.61 5.88
C GLN A 28 -15.36 -8.84 5.09
N GLU A 29 -14.60 -9.94 5.16
CA GLU A 29 -14.90 -11.25 4.59
C GLU A 29 -15.22 -11.20 3.08
N PHE A 30 -14.34 -10.58 2.30
CA PHE A 30 -14.46 -10.52 0.85
C PHE A 30 -13.13 -10.80 0.15
N PHE A 31 -13.18 -11.07 -1.14
CA PHE A 31 -12.02 -11.14 -2.02
C PHE A 31 -11.97 -9.87 -2.89
N PRO A 32 -10.81 -9.21 -3.03
CA PRO A 32 -10.68 -7.99 -3.85
C PRO A 32 -11.08 -8.17 -5.31
N ASP A 33 -10.91 -9.37 -5.85
CA ASP A 33 -11.25 -9.77 -7.21
C ASP A 33 -12.71 -10.27 -7.39
N ASP A 34 -13.55 -10.20 -6.36
CA ASP A 34 -14.99 -10.48 -6.47
C ASP A 34 -15.68 -9.42 -7.35
N LYS A 35 -15.87 -9.76 -8.62
CA LYS A 35 -16.44 -8.87 -9.62
C LYS A 35 -17.84 -8.36 -9.26
N LYS A 36 -18.67 -9.24 -8.70
CA LYS A 36 -20.04 -8.87 -8.36
C LYS A 36 -20.11 -7.89 -7.19
N LEU A 37 -19.25 -8.08 -6.21
CA LEU A 37 -19.24 -7.29 -5.00
C LEU A 37 -18.43 -6.00 -5.15
N MET A 38 -17.21 -6.09 -5.74
CA MET A 38 -16.23 -5.03 -5.66
C MET A 38 -16.17 -4.13 -6.89
N TRP A 39 -16.51 -4.64 -8.11
CA TRP A 39 -16.45 -3.83 -9.32
C TRP A 39 -17.26 -2.54 -9.23
N PRO A 40 -18.53 -2.55 -8.78
CA PRO A 40 -19.29 -1.29 -8.60
C PRO A 40 -18.63 -0.29 -7.66
N ILE A 41 -17.87 -0.78 -6.67
CA ILE A 41 -17.14 0.07 -5.73
C ILE A 41 -15.91 0.70 -6.41
N TYR A 42 -15.16 -0.08 -7.21
CA TYR A 42 -14.00 0.42 -7.94
C TYR A 42 -14.39 1.43 -9.01
N GLU A 43 -15.48 1.18 -9.74
CA GLU A 43 -16.09 2.13 -10.67
C GLU A 43 -16.45 3.45 -9.97
N LYS A 44 -17.07 3.37 -8.77
CA LYS A 44 -17.39 4.56 -7.97
C LYS A 44 -16.13 5.30 -7.48
N CYS A 45 -15.08 4.60 -7.13
CA CYS A 45 -13.80 5.21 -6.74
C CYS A 45 -13.16 5.96 -7.93
N LEU A 46 -13.23 5.39 -9.14
CA LEU A 46 -12.78 6.06 -10.36
C LEU A 46 -13.62 7.29 -10.68
N GLU A 47 -14.96 7.17 -10.62
CA GLU A 47 -15.88 8.31 -10.81
C GLU A 47 -15.56 9.49 -9.88
N LEU A 48 -15.24 9.19 -8.62
CA LEU A 48 -14.93 10.18 -7.60
C LEU A 48 -13.44 10.56 -7.55
N ASP A 49 -12.62 9.98 -8.41
CA ASP A 49 -11.16 10.17 -8.49
C ASP A 49 -10.44 9.99 -7.14
N ILE A 50 -10.82 8.96 -6.39
CA ILE A 50 -10.21 8.62 -5.10
C ILE A 50 -9.39 7.33 -5.18
N ALA A 51 -8.35 7.25 -4.35
CA ALA A 51 -7.55 6.03 -4.21
C ALA A 51 -8.23 5.00 -3.30
N ILE A 52 -7.84 3.74 -3.47
CA ILE A 52 -8.16 2.69 -2.50
C ILE A 52 -6.90 2.24 -1.76
N LEU A 53 -7.03 2.00 -0.46
CA LEU A 53 -6.02 1.34 0.36
C LEU A 53 -6.54 -0.05 0.71
N VAL A 54 -5.79 -1.09 0.36
CA VAL A 54 -6.19 -2.47 0.61
C VAL A 54 -5.20 -3.13 1.56
N HIS A 55 -5.72 -3.67 2.67
CA HIS A 55 -4.89 -4.46 3.58
C HIS A 55 -4.41 -5.71 2.83
N THR A 56 -3.09 -5.90 2.78
CA THR A 56 -2.45 -7.08 2.21
C THR A 56 -1.57 -7.78 3.25
N GLY A 57 -1.34 -9.07 3.06
CA GLY A 57 -0.56 -9.86 3.98
C GLY A 57 -1.33 -10.36 5.20
N THR A 58 -0.60 -10.61 6.27
CA THR A 58 -1.17 -11.16 7.50
C THR A 58 -1.90 -10.11 8.34
N THR A 59 -2.79 -10.59 9.19
CA THR A 59 -3.42 -9.80 10.25
C THR A 59 -3.33 -10.54 11.58
N ARG A 60 -3.36 -9.82 12.69
CA ARG A 60 -3.35 -10.41 14.04
C ARG A 60 -4.70 -11.03 14.45
N MET A 61 -5.77 -10.80 13.67
CA MET A 61 -7.06 -11.44 13.92
C MET A 61 -7.02 -12.93 13.57
N THR A 62 -7.51 -13.75 14.51
CA THR A 62 -7.47 -15.22 14.41
C THR A 62 -8.82 -15.82 13.96
N ARG A 63 -9.87 -15.00 13.81
CA ARG A 63 -11.22 -15.47 13.46
C ARG A 63 -11.60 -15.21 11.99
N CYS A 64 -10.62 -14.90 11.14
CA CYS A 64 -10.82 -14.68 9.71
C CYS A 64 -9.70 -15.35 8.91
N THR A 65 -9.98 -15.70 7.66
CA THR A 65 -8.97 -16.18 6.73
C THR A 65 -8.21 -15.00 6.12
N ILE A 66 -6.89 -15.15 5.90
CA ILE A 66 -6.07 -14.13 5.23
C ILE A 66 -5.98 -14.33 3.71
N GLN A 67 -6.70 -15.29 3.13
CA GLN A 67 -6.62 -15.58 1.70
C GLN A 67 -7.01 -14.38 0.84
N GLY A 68 -8.04 -13.62 1.25
CA GLY A 68 -8.43 -12.38 0.57
C GLY A 68 -7.40 -11.24 0.67
N CYS A 69 -6.36 -11.38 1.52
CA CYS A 69 -5.29 -10.41 1.68
C CYS A 69 -4.06 -10.71 0.82
N ARG A 70 -4.10 -11.70 -0.07
CA ARG A 70 -2.99 -11.98 -0.98
C ARG A 70 -2.85 -10.88 -2.01
N PRO A 71 -1.65 -10.29 -2.17
CA PRO A 71 -1.41 -9.20 -3.11
C PRO A 71 -1.76 -9.54 -4.57
N VAL A 72 -1.55 -10.78 -4.98
CA VAL A 72 -1.80 -11.21 -6.36
C VAL A 72 -3.27 -11.03 -6.79
N LEU A 73 -4.24 -11.04 -5.86
CA LEU A 73 -5.65 -10.78 -6.17
C LEU A 73 -5.89 -9.36 -6.71
N LEU A 74 -4.99 -8.43 -6.39
CA LEU A 74 -5.06 -7.06 -6.89
C LEU A 74 -4.48 -6.90 -8.30
N ASP A 75 -3.81 -7.93 -8.84
CA ASP A 75 -3.39 -7.96 -10.24
C ASP A 75 -4.59 -7.94 -11.20
N ASP A 76 -5.61 -8.76 -10.92
CA ASP A 76 -6.86 -8.79 -11.68
C ASP A 76 -7.61 -7.46 -11.60
N VAL A 77 -7.64 -6.85 -10.40
CA VAL A 77 -8.28 -5.54 -10.19
C VAL A 77 -7.56 -4.45 -10.97
N ALA A 78 -6.24 -4.35 -10.86
CA ALA A 78 -5.45 -3.34 -11.56
C ALA A 78 -5.45 -3.55 -13.08
N THR A 79 -5.60 -4.80 -13.54
CA THR A 79 -5.78 -5.11 -14.97
C THR A 79 -7.13 -4.62 -15.48
N ALA A 80 -8.20 -4.81 -14.69
CA ALA A 80 -9.55 -4.37 -15.08
C ALA A 80 -9.75 -2.86 -14.94
N PHE A 81 -9.05 -2.23 -14.00
CA PHE A 81 -9.14 -0.81 -13.68
C PHE A 81 -7.76 -0.14 -13.68
N PRO A 82 -7.12 0.03 -14.85
CA PRO A 82 -5.73 0.48 -14.95
C PRO A 82 -5.51 1.91 -14.39
N ASP A 83 -6.54 2.74 -14.36
CA ASP A 83 -6.48 4.11 -13.82
C ASP A 83 -6.79 4.18 -12.32
N LEU A 84 -7.23 3.08 -11.69
CA LEU A 84 -7.52 3.04 -10.27
C LEU A 84 -6.21 3.07 -9.46
N ARG A 85 -6.08 4.06 -8.59
CA ARG A 85 -4.94 4.14 -7.68
C ARG A 85 -5.15 3.20 -6.50
N ILE A 86 -4.28 2.19 -6.41
CA ILE A 86 -4.32 1.13 -5.39
C ILE A 86 -3.09 1.24 -4.51
N ILE A 87 -3.26 1.36 -3.21
CA ILE A 87 -2.18 1.30 -2.24
C ILE A 87 -2.30 -0.03 -1.48
N MET A 88 -1.40 -0.97 -1.73
CA MET A 88 -1.26 -2.20 -0.97
C MET A 88 -0.56 -1.89 0.34
N THR A 89 -1.19 -2.23 1.48
CA THR A 89 -0.59 -1.92 2.78
C THR A 89 0.21 -3.09 3.36
N HIS A 90 1.20 -2.77 4.22
CA HIS A 90 1.99 -3.74 5.00
C HIS A 90 2.90 -4.65 4.14
N PHE A 91 3.40 -4.14 3.01
CA PHE A 91 4.27 -4.83 2.04
C PHE A 91 3.91 -6.30 1.75
N GLY A 92 2.65 -6.69 2.03
CA GLY A 92 2.10 -7.99 1.68
C GLY A 92 2.64 -9.19 2.46
N TRP A 93 3.41 -9.02 3.55
CA TRP A 93 4.01 -10.15 4.27
C TRP A 93 2.96 -11.20 4.70
N PRO A 94 3.17 -12.52 4.47
CA PRO A 94 4.39 -13.18 3.99
C PRO A 94 4.55 -13.26 2.46
N TRP A 95 3.62 -12.73 1.67
CA TRP A 95 3.64 -12.75 0.20
C TRP A 95 4.27 -11.47 -0.40
N THR A 96 5.39 -11.04 0.17
CA THR A 96 6.05 -9.78 -0.20
C THR A 96 6.44 -9.73 -1.68
N GLU A 97 6.93 -10.84 -2.26
CA GLU A 97 7.31 -10.90 -3.66
C GLU A 97 6.09 -10.74 -4.60
N GLU A 98 4.92 -11.25 -4.23
CA GLU A 98 3.67 -10.98 -4.96
C GLU A 98 3.36 -9.47 -4.94
N ALA A 99 3.47 -8.83 -3.77
CA ALA A 99 3.21 -7.40 -3.65
C ALA A 99 4.18 -6.56 -4.49
N LEU A 100 5.47 -6.90 -4.47
CA LEU A 100 6.48 -6.25 -5.30
C LEU A 100 6.19 -6.43 -6.79
N ALA A 101 5.83 -7.64 -7.22
CA ALA A 101 5.53 -7.96 -8.61
C ALA A 101 4.29 -7.20 -9.12
N VAL A 102 3.19 -7.19 -8.37
CA VAL A 102 1.97 -6.46 -8.72
C VAL A 102 2.22 -4.95 -8.76
N CYS A 103 2.95 -4.41 -7.76
CA CYS A 103 3.32 -3.00 -7.72
C CYS A 103 4.21 -2.61 -8.91
N TRP A 104 5.18 -3.44 -9.28
CA TRP A 104 6.05 -3.19 -10.43
C TRP A 104 5.30 -3.20 -11.76
N ARG A 105 4.38 -4.14 -11.92
CA ARG A 105 3.65 -4.37 -13.17
C ARG A 105 2.66 -3.26 -13.53
N HIS A 106 1.96 -2.66 -12.54
CA HIS A 106 0.88 -1.72 -12.76
C HIS A 106 1.26 -0.29 -12.40
N GLU A 107 1.02 0.66 -13.28
CA GLU A 107 1.43 2.06 -13.14
C GLU A 107 0.87 2.71 -11.86
N HIS A 108 -0.40 2.47 -11.54
CA HIS A 108 -1.11 3.12 -10.44
C HIS A 108 -1.24 2.25 -9.19
N VAL A 109 -0.42 1.20 -9.07
CA VAL A 109 -0.31 0.40 -7.84
C VAL A 109 0.90 0.88 -7.03
N TYR A 110 0.66 1.13 -5.75
CA TYR A 110 1.63 1.59 -4.76
C TYR A 110 1.73 0.58 -3.62
N LEU A 111 2.82 0.65 -2.85
CA LEU A 111 3.09 -0.25 -1.74
C LEU A 111 3.53 0.55 -0.52
N ASP A 112 2.85 0.39 0.62
CA ASP A 112 3.31 0.95 1.88
C ASP A 112 4.06 -0.07 2.75
N LEU A 113 4.91 0.42 3.63
CA LEU A 113 5.72 -0.40 4.52
C LEU A 113 5.23 -0.35 5.97
N SER A 114 3.96 -0.02 6.18
CA SER A 114 3.36 0.10 7.51
C SER A 114 3.23 -1.23 8.25
N GLY A 115 2.93 -1.17 9.55
CA GLY A 115 2.66 -2.34 10.39
C GLY A 115 3.91 -3.07 10.90
N TRP A 116 5.07 -2.79 10.36
CA TRP A 116 6.37 -3.37 10.74
C TRP A 116 7.43 -2.28 10.87
N LEU A 117 8.35 -2.41 11.83
CA LEU A 117 9.50 -1.51 11.88
C LEU A 117 10.51 -1.85 10.77
N PRO A 118 11.13 -0.83 10.15
CA PRO A 118 12.11 -0.99 9.06
C PRO A 118 13.21 -2.02 9.33
N ARG A 119 13.75 -2.08 10.57
CA ARG A 119 14.75 -3.08 10.94
C ARG A 119 14.27 -4.52 10.80
N TYR A 120 12.97 -4.80 11.05
CA TYR A 120 12.41 -6.15 10.88
C TYR A 120 12.13 -6.45 9.41
N ILE A 121 11.69 -5.44 8.65
CA ILE A 121 11.54 -5.57 7.20
C ILE A 121 12.91 -5.88 6.60
N TYR A 122 13.95 -5.13 6.98
CA TYR A 122 15.32 -5.36 6.50
C TYR A 122 15.83 -6.76 6.87
N ALA A 123 15.66 -7.17 8.11
CA ALA A 123 16.13 -8.48 8.58
C ALA A 123 15.46 -9.67 7.87
N THR A 124 14.22 -9.52 7.41
CA THR A 124 13.43 -10.63 6.83
C THR A 124 13.19 -10.49 5.32
N GLN A 125 13.17 -9.28 4.80
CA GLN A 125 12.80 -8.97 3.42
C GLN A 125 13.66 -7.81 2.85
N PRO A 126 15.02 -7.93 2.82
CA PRO A 126 15.89 -6.84 2.35
C PRO A 126 15.63 -6.45 0.89
N ILE A 127 15.05 -7.36 0.09
CA ILE A 127 14.59 -7.10 -1.29
C ILE A 127 13.66 -5.88 -1.39
N VAL A 128 12.87 -5.57 -0.36
CA VAL A 128 11.98 -4.40 -0.33
C VAL A 128 12.78 -3.11 -0.50
N PHE A 129 13.92 -2.97 0.18
CA PHE A 129 14.77 -1.77 0.08
C PHE A 129 15.49 -1.70 -1.28
N GLN A 130 15.86 -2.84 -1.84
CA GLN A 130 16.43 -2.88 -3.20
C GLN A 130 15.41 -2.39 -4.25
N TYR A 131 14.16 -2.86 -4.17
CA TYR A 131 13.10 -2.40 -5.07
C TYR A 131 12.74 -0.93 -4.83
N MET A 132 12.67 -0.49 -3.57
CA MET A 132 12.50 0.92 -3.21
C MET A 132 13.57 1.81 -3.85
N ASN A 133 14.82 1.37 -3.83
CA ASN A 133 15.98 2.13 -4.30
C ASN A 133 16.16 2.10 -5.83
N THR A 134 15.36 1.29 -6.52
CA THR A 134 15.48 1.05 -7.97
C THR A 134 14.12 1.21 -8.68
N VAL A 135 13.47 0.11 -9.01
CA VAL A 135 12.31 0.08 -9.92
C VAL A 135 11.00 0.57 -9.28
N LEU A 136 10.90 0.59 -7.94
CA LEU A 136 9.72 1.06 -7.22
C LEU A 136 9.93 2.39 -6.48
N GLN A 137 10.98 3.15 -6.82
CA GLN A 137 11.28 4.42 -6.16
C GLN A 137 10.14 5.45 -6.22
N ASP A 138 9.26 5.36 -7.23
CA ASP A 138 8.12 6.25 -7.45
C ASP A 138 6.78 5.66 -6.97
N LYS A 139 6.81 4.51 -6.30
CA LYS A 139 5.62 3.73 -5.96
C LYS A 139 5.55 3.28 -4.51
N MET A 140 6.67 3.30 -3.77
CA MET A 140 6.64 2.99 -2.35
C MET A 140 6.30 4.23 -1.54
N VAL A 141 5.40 4.06 -0.55
CA VAL A 141 4.90 5.15 0.29
C VAL A 141 5.13 4.86 1.76
N PHE A 142 5.36 5.90 2.55
CA PHE A 142 5.46 5.79 3.99
C PHE A 142 4.08 5.61 4.62
N GLY A 143 4.01 4.70 5.58
CA GLY A 143 2.93 4.50 6.53
C GLY A 143 3.47 3.86 7.80
N SER A 144 2.88 4.12 8.96
CA SER A 144 3.29 3.53 10.23
C SER A 144 2.31 2.51 10.77
N ASP A 145 1.06 2.55 10.32
CA ASP A 145 -0.07 1.82 10.91
C ASP A 145 -0.39 2.31 12.34
N TYR A 146 -0.36 3.65 12.53
CA TYR A 146 -0.77 4.24 13.81
C TYR A 146 -2.22 3.85 14.16
N PRO A 147 -2.54 3.48 15.41
CA PRO A 147 -1.70 3.60 16.62
C PRO A 147 -0.79 2.40 16.91
N ALA A 148 -0.75 1.37 16.06
CA ALA A 148 0.10 0.19 16.28
C ALA A 148 1.59 0.57 16.39
N ILE A 149 2.06 1.44 15.51
CA ILE A 149 3.42 1.98 15.53
C ILE A 149 3.36 3.51 15.45
N ASN A 150 4.03 4.20 16.37
CA ASN A 150 4.16 5.64 16.33
C ASN A 150 4.97 6.07 15.09
N PRO A 151 4.48 7.04 14.27
CA PRO A 151 5.18 7.48 13.06
C PRO A 151 6.62 7.92 13.31
N LYS A 152 6.87 8.63 14.41
CA LYS A 152 8.25 9.05 14.76
C LYS A 152 9.16 7.84 15.02
N VAL A 153 8.67 6.85 15.76
CA VAL A 153 9.45 5.62 16.03
C VAL A 153 9.78 4.89 14.74
N TRP A 154 8.83 4.84 13.81
CA TRP A 154 9.03 4.23 12.51
C TRP A 154 10.09 4.98 11.68
N LEU A 155 9.98 6.31 11.63
CA LEU A 155 10.92 7.15 10.87
C LEU A 155 12.33 7.14 11.49
N ASP A 156 12.46 7.19 12.81
CA ASP A 156 13.75 7.07 13.50
C ASP A 156 14.43 5.72 13.20
N ASP A 157 13.64 4.65 13.08
CA ASP A 157 14.16 3.34 12.74
C ASP A 157 14.57 3.24 11.26
N PHE A 158 13.80 3.87 10.35
CA PHE A 158 14.14 3.96 8.94
C PHE A 158 15.39 4.80 8.70
N GLN A 159 15.56 5.90 9.47
CA GLN A 159 16.75 6.74 9.38
C GLN A 159 18.05 5.95 9.63
N ARG A 160 18.01 4.93 10.48
CA ARG A 160 19.19 4.07 10.70
C ARG A 160 19.58 3.27 9.47
N ILE A 161 18.59 2.86 8.64
CA ILE A 161 18.84 2.19 7.36
C ILE A 161 19.33 3.21 6.32
N VAL A 162 18.81 4.44 6.37
CA VAL A 162 19.29 5.52 5.50
C VAL A 162 20.75 5.86 5.79
N ASP A 163 21.11 5.96 7.06
CA ASP A 163 22.48 6.32 7.50
C ASP A 163 23.47 5.16 7.34
N GLY A 164 23.02 3.93 7.55
CA GLY A 164 23.86 2.74 7.54
C GLY A 164 23.83 1.92 6.24
N GLY A 165 22.93 2.24 5.32
CA GLY A 165 22.73 1.42 4.12
C GLY A 165 22.06 0.07 4.39
N PHE A 166 22.05 -0.77 3.37
CA PHE A 166 21.54 -2.14 3.43
C PHE A 166 22.33 -3.06 2.49
N ASP A 167 22.40 -4.34 2.85
CA ASP A 167 23.09 -5.34 2.05
C ASP A 167 22.09 -6.11 1.19
N TRP A 168 22.41 -6.26 -0.09
CA TRP A 168 21.63 -7.04 -1.06
C TRP A 168 22.54 -7.64 -2.14
N GLY A 169 22.33 -8.93 -2.44
CA GLY A 169 23.09 -9.61 -3.51
C GLY A 169 24.60 -9.72 -3.24
N GLY A 170 25.03 -9.59 -1.99
CA GLY A 170 26.43 -9.59 -1.60
C GLY A 170 27.12 -8.22 -1.71
N GLU A 171 26.37 -7.16 -2.01
CA GLU A 171 26.84 -5.78 -2.12
C GLU A 171 26.16 -4.89 -1.09
N HIS A 172 26.87 -3.85 -0.67
CA HIS A 172 26.33 -2.81 0.20
C HIS A 172 25.75 -1.67 -0.63
N HIS A 173 24.54 -1.21 -0.25
CA HIS A 173 23.80 -0.17 -0.95
C HIS A 173 23.38 0.94 0.00
N GLU A 174 23.42 2.18 -0.47
CA GLU A 174 22.87 3.35 0.26
C GLU A 174 21.48 3.71 -0.27
N ILE A 175 20.60 4.18 0.61
CA ILE A 175 19.32 4.76 0.18
C ILE A 175 19.59 6.12 -0.47
N LYS A 176 19.24 6.26 -1.74
CA LYS A 176 19.44 7.50 -2.48
C LYS A 176 18.61 8.64 -1.89
N PRO A 177 19.17 9.86 -1.70
CA PRO A 177 18.44 10.98 -1.11
C PRO A 177 17.10 11.28 -1.79
N GLN A 178 17.05 11.23 -3.12
CA GLN A 178 15.81 11.44 -3.85
C GLN A 178 14.76 10.32 -3.62
N VAL A 179 15.19 9.10 -3.31
CA VAL A 179 14.30 7.99 -2.95
C VAL A 179 13.69 8.21 -1.57
N TYR A 180 14.49 8.69 -0.62
CA TYR A 180 14.00 9.06 0.70
C TYR A 180 12.85 10.07 0.62
N GLU A 181 13.06 11.21 -0.06
CA GLU A 181 12.05 12.26 -0.22
C GLU A 181 10.77 11.76 -0.92
N LYS A 182 10.93 10.95 -1.96
CA LYS A 182 9.79 10.32 -2.64
C LYS A 182 9.01 9.42 -1.69
N PHE A 183 9.71 8.56 -0.96
CA PHE A 183 9.11 7.58 -0.06
C PHE A 183 8.36 8.23 1.11
N VAL A 184 9.02 9.16 1.81
CA VAL A 184 8.42 9.75 3.02
C VAL A 184 7.25 10.70 2.72
N ARG A 185 7.16 11.22 1.48
CA ARG A 185 6.13 12.22 1.15
C ARG A 185 5.67 12.22 -0.31
N GLY A 186 6.59 12.33 -1.26
CA GLY A 186 6.26 12.63 -2.66
C GLY A 186 5.30 11.62 -3.29
N ASN A 187 5.55 10.34 -3.09
CA ASN A 187 4.71 9.27 -3.65
C ASN A 187 3.30 9.24 -3.05
N ALA A 188 3.14 9.52 -1.76
CA ALA A 188 1.83 9.59 -1.13
C ALA A 188 1.01 10.78 -1.67
N LEU A 189 1.63 11.94 -1.87
CA LEU A 189 0.98 13.10 -2.48
C LEU A 189 0.49 12.77 -3.90
N LYS A 190 1.32 12.07 -4.70
CA LYS A 190 0.95 11.61 -6.04
C LYS A 190 -0.19 10.59 -6.01
N ALA A 191 -0.06 9.54 -5.19
CA ALA A 191 -1.05 8.46 -5.09
C ALA A 191 -2.44 8.96 -4.65
N LEU A 192 -2.48 9.95 -3.75
CA LEU A 192 -3.72 10.50 -3.20
C LEU A 192 -4.17 11.79 -3.91
N LYS A 193 -3.44 12.27 -4.93
CA LYS A 193 -3.67 13.57 -5.61
C LYS A 193 -3.83 14.74 -4.62
N LEU A 194 -2.98 14.76 -3.60
CA LEU A 194 -2.94 15.87 -2.65
C LEU A 194 -2.02 16.97 -3.18
N ALA A 195 -2.49 18.23 -3.11
CA ALA A 195 -1.63 19.36 -3.40
C ALA A 195 -0.46 19.37 -2.39
N GLY A 196 0.75 19.52 -2.90
CA GLY A 196 1.89 19.86 -2.05
C GLY A 196 1.71 21.27 -1.47
N PRO A 197 2.38 21.62 -0.36
CA PRO A 197 2.44 22.98 0.11
C PRO A 197 3.17 23.86 -0.89
#